data_809da02e4feaf56e30f5fc3edaf7c019
#
_entry.id   809da02e4feaf56e30f5fc3edaf7c019
#
_cell.length_a   1.000
_cell.length_b   1.000
_cell.length_c   1.000
_cell.angle_alpha   90.00
_cell.angle_beta   90.00
_cell.angle_gamma   90.00
#
_symmetry.space_group_name_H-M   'P 1'
#
loop_
_entity.id
_entity.type
_entity.pdbx_description
1 polymer ?
#
loop_
_entity_poly.entity_id
_entity_poly.type
_entity_poly.pdbx_seq_one_letter_code
_entity_poly.pdbx_strand_id
1 'polypeptide(L)'
;MRPRDIAGKTRRKIAAEELADLLTVEAKMKKATAELKVLVKARGSRLMDLHGVGPVVAARTLADVGDIARFADRNRFASWTGTAPLDASSGEQNRHRLSRAGNRRMNHMIHIAAVSQIRLDTDGRAYYRRKQAAGKTKLEALRCLKRRISDALYRQLLADAEQAQLLCAAEPVDTGPGGHCGASQESSAVDLPPHIDTSDQPLPGPATQTLQPARPTGKTSQPRTPQTTG
;
A
#
# COMPACT_ATOMS: atom_id res chain seq x y z
N MET A 1 -36.10 20.31 16.72
CA MET A 1 -37.49 20.01 16.22
C MET A 1 -37.77 18.52 16.37
N ARG A 2 -38.95 18.15 16.91
CA ARG A 2 -39.40 16.75 16.96
C ARG A 2 -40.27 16.47 15.73
N PRO A 3 -39.96 15.45 14.91
CA PRO A 3 -40.79 15.10 13.75
C PRO A 3 -42.17 14.64 14.21
N ARG A 4 -43.22 15.12 13.52
CA ARG A 4 -44.63 14.80 13.85
C ARG A 4 -45.17 13.62 13.03
N ASP A 5 -44.60 13.42 11.84
CA ASP A 5 -44.99 12.32 10.92
C ASP A 5 -44.25 11.02 11.19
N ILE A 6 -44.79 9.91 10.75
CA ILE A 6 -44.24 8.56 10.94
C ILE A 6 -42.87 8.44 10.24
N ALA A 7 -42.74 8.97 9.01
CA ALA A 7 -41.50 8.94 8.23
C ALA A 7 -40.37 9.69 8.94
N GLY A 8 -40.65 10.87 9.49
CA GLY A 8 -39.68 11.63 10.27
C GLY A 8 -39.26 10.97 11.58
N LYS A 9 -40.19 10.27 12.25
CA LYS A 9 -39.85 9.46 13.45
C LYS A 9 -38.93 8.31 13.10
N THR A 10 -39.22 7.59 12.02
CA THR A 10 -38.40 6.45 11.55
C THR A 10 -37.00 6.91 11.14
N ARG A 11 -36.88 8.00 10.34
CA ARG A 11 -35.57 8.58 9.95
C ARG A 11 -34.74 8.96 11.17
N ARG A 12 -35.37 9.57 12.17
CA ARG A 12 -34.67 9.95 13.42
C ARG A 12 -34.19 8.72 14.20
N LYS A 13 -35.00 7.65 14.24
CA LYS A 13 -34.63 6.38 14.90
C LYS A 13 -33.41 5.78 14.21
N ILE A 14 -33.46 5.63 12.88
CA ILE A 14 -32.31 5.12 12.07
C ILE A 14 -31.07 5.97 12.29
N ALA A 15 -31.18 7.30 12.22
CA ALA A 15 -30.04 8.17 12.42
C ALA A 15 -29.43 8.06 13.85
N ALA A 16 -30.24 7.80 14.85
CA ALA A 16 -29.74 7.59 16.22
C ALA A 16 -29.03 6.23 16.36
N GLU A 17 -29.54 5.19 15.72
CA GLU A 17 -28.93 3.86 15.68
C GLU A 17 -27.57 3.91 14.97
N GLU A 18 -27.52 4.49 13.77
CA GLU A 18 -26.27 4.67 13.01
C GLU A 18 -25.22 5.50 13.78
N LEU A 19 -25.65 6.53 14.50
CA LEU A 19 -24.75 7.32 15.34
C LEU A 19 -24.19 6.49 16.51
N ALA A 20 -25.01 5.67 17.16
CA ALA A 20 -24.56 4.79 18.23
C ALA A 20 -23.54 3.75 17.74
N ASP A 21 -23.79 3.19 16.55
CA ASP A 21 -22.87 2.24 15.91
C ASP A 21 -21.54 2.92 15.56
N LEU A 22 -21.60 4.12 15.00
CA LEU A 22 -20.40 4.91 14.67
C LEU A 22 -19.56 5.19 15.91
N LEU A 23 -20.16 5.62 17.01
CA LEU A 23 -19.45 5.85 18.27
C LEU A 23 -18.81 4.58 18.83
N THR A 24 -19.52 3.46 18.71
CA THR A 24 -19.02 2.14 19.13
C THR A 24 -17.79 1.72 18.31
N VAL A 25 -17.86 1.87 16.99
CA VAL A 25 -16.72 1.58 16.09
C VAL A 25 -15.55 2.51 16.38
N GLU A 26 -15.79 3.80 16.59
CA GLU A 26 -14.76 4.75 16.94
C GLU A 26 -14.04 4.38 18.24
N ALA A 27 -14.79 3.98 19.27
CA ALA A 27 -14.21 3.51 20.53
C ALA A 27 -13.33 2.26 20.33
N LYS A 28 -13.79 1.28 19.54
CA LYS A 28 -13.00 0.09 19.18
C LYS A 28 -11.73 0.44 18.43
N MET A 29 -11.79 1.37 17.48
CA MET A 29 -10.63 1.84 16.72
C MET A 29 -9.60 2.55 17.63
N LYS A 30 -10.05 3.40 18.56
CA LYS A 30 -9.17 4.06 19.53
C LYS A 30 -8.46 3.03 20.41
N LYS A 31 -9.19 2.03 20.92
CA LYS A 31 -8.63 0.95 21.74
C LYS A 31 -7.58 0.16 20.97
N ALA A 32 -7.91 -0.33 19.77
CA ALA A 32 -6.98 -1.07 18.93
C ALA A 32 -5.73 -0.26 18.57
N THR A 33 -5.89 1.05 18.30
CA THR A 33 -4.75 1.93 18.03
C THR A 33 -3.83 2.09 19.26
N ALA A 34 -4.41 2.16 20.45
CA ALA A 34 -3.62 2.22 21.69
C ALA A 34 -2.86 0.91 21.94
N GLU A 35 -3.49 -0.23 21.71
CA GLU A 35 -2.85 -1.56 21.81
C GLU A 35 -1.69 -1.68 20.81
N LEU A 36 -1.89 -1.30 19.54
CA LEU A 36 -0.81 -1.28 18.54
C LEU A 36 0.36 -0.39 18.96
N LYS A 37 0.09 0.76 19.57
CA LYS A 37 1.14 1.65 20.07
C LYS A 37 2.00 0.96 21.14
N VAL A 38 1.37 0.22 22.06
CA VAL A 38 2.08 -0.53 23.10
C VAL A 38 2.94 -1.64 22.46
N LEU A 39 2.37 -2.42 21.54
CA LEU A 39 3.08 -3.51 20.87
C LEU A 39 4.28 -3.02 20.05
N VAL A 40 4.14 -1.92 19.31
CA VAL A 40 5.25 -1.34 18.54
C VAL A 40 6.38 -0.87 19.46
N LYS A 41 6.03 -0.27 20.61
CA LYS A 41 7.03 0.12 21.60
C LYS A 41 7.70 -1.07 22.27
N ALA A 42 6.93 -2.10 22.63
CA ALA A 42 7.46 -3.34 23.22
C ALA A 42 8.43 -4.06 22.27
N ARG A 43 8.22 -3.94 20.94
CA ARG A 43 9.16 -4.42 19.92
C ARG A 43 10.48 -3.62 19.87
N GLY A 44 10.59 -2.51 20.60
CA GLY A 44 11.76 -1.63 20.56
C GLY A 44 11.85 -0.75 19.31
N SER A 45 10.81 -0.70 18.47
CA SER A 45 10.86 0.05 17.23
C SER A 45 10.62 1.56 17.44
N ARG A 46 11.45 2.35 16.80
CA ARG A 46 11.38 3.82 16.77
C ARG A 46 10.70 4.39 15.51
N LEU A 47 9.99 3.55 14.76
CA LEU A 47 9.27 3.99 13.55
C LEU A 47 8.27 5.11 13.81
N MET A 48 7.65 5.15 15.01
CA MET A 48 6.70 6.19 15.39
C MET A 48 7.33 7.57 15.63
N ASP A 49 8.65 7.65 15.72
CA ASP A 49 9.37 8.93 15.82
C ASP A 49 9.43 9.66 14.47
N LEU A 50 9.16 8.93 13.38
CA LEU A 50 9.09 9.51 12.05
C LEU A 50 7.77 10.28 11.86
N HIS A 51 7.85 11.52 11.40
CA HIS A 51 6.65 12.32 11.13
C HIS A 51 5.68 11.62 10.17
N GLY A 52 4.41 11.58 10.56
CA GLY A 52 3.35 10.95 9.79
C GLY A 52 3.25 9.42 9.94
N VAL A 53 4.13 8.81 10.72
CA VAL A 53 4.11 7.38 11.03
C VAL A 53 3.44 7.17 12.38
N GLY A 54 2.13 6.97 12.37
CA GLY A 54 1.37 6.62 13.56
C GLY A 54 1.43 5.12 13.89
N PRO A 55 0.79 4.68 15.01
CA PRO A 55 0.83 3.28 15.46
C PRO A 55 0.39 2.27 14.39
N VAL A 56 -0.64 2.59 13.64
CA VAL A 56 -1.17 1.73 12.57
C VAL A 56 -0.15 1.58 11.43
N VAL A 57 0.49 2.69 11.01
CA VAL A 57 1.50 2.68 9.95
C VAL A 57 2.73 1.91 10.41
N ALA A 58 3.19 2.13 11.64
CA ALA A 58 4.35 1.44 12.22
C ALA A 58 4.10 -0.06 12.36
N ALA A 59 2.97 -0.46 12.97
CA ALA A 59 2.63 -1.87 13.13
C ALA A 59 2.50 -2.59 11.79
N ARG A 60 1.85 -1.97 10.81
CA ARG A 60 1.74 -2.54 9.46
C ARG A 60 3.10 -2.66 8.78
N THR A 61 3.97 -1.65 8.96
CA THR A 61 5.33 -1.69 8.41
C THR A 61 6.11 -2.86 8.99
N LEU A 62 6.09 -3.04 10.31
CA LEU A 62 6.77 -4.16 10.97
C LEU A 62 6.22 -5.52 10.50
N ALA A 63 4.89 -5.65 10.41
CA ALA A 63 4.25 -6.89 10.00
C ALA A 63 4.52 -7.26 8.52
N ASP A 64 4.46 -6.29 7.60
CA ASP A 64 4.63 -6.55 6.17
C ASP A 64 6.13 -6.66 5.77
N VAL A 65 7.03 -5.98 6.48
CA VAL A 65 8.49 -6.03 6.23
C VAL A 65 9.09 -7.30 6.80
N GLY A 66 8.72 -7.69 8.02
CA GLY A 66 9.37 -8.79 8.75
C GLY A 66 10.84 -8.49 9.00
N ASP A 67 11.73 -9.27 8.43
CA ASP A 67 13.17 -9.03 8.52
C ASP A 67 13.62 -8.03 7.44
N ILE A 68 14.28 -6.96 7.88
CA ILE A 68 14.83 -5.93 7.00
C ILE A 68 16.06 -6.41 6.24
N ALA A 69 16.79 -7.39 6.75
CA ALA A 69 18.00 -7.93 6.13
C ALA A 69 17.72 -8.60 4.78
N ARG A 70 16.46 -9.01 4.51
CA ARG A 70 16.07 -9.54 3.20
C ARG A 70 16.20 -8.54 2.05
N PHE A 71 16.35 -7.26 2.35
CA PHE A 71 16.55 -6.21 1.35
C PHE A 71 18.01 -5.77 1.32
N ALA A 72 18.70 -6.06 0.23
CA ALA A 72 20.11 -5.73 0.07
C ALA A 72 20.40 -4.22 0.19
N ASP A 73 19.44 -3.38 -0.23
CA ASP A 73 19.58 -1.93 -0.18
C ASP A 73 18.23 -1.19 -0.17
N ARG A 74 18.28 0.12 0.05
CA ARG A 74 17.12 1.02 0.03
C ARG A 74 16.40 1.05 -1.32
N ASN A 75 17.06 0.71 -2.43
CA ASN A 75 16.45 0.73 -3.76
C ASN A 75 15.59 -0.51 -3.96
N ARG A 76 16.09 -1.68 -3.49
CA ARG A 76 15.29 -2.92 -3.44
C ARG A 76 14.07 -2.76 -2.55
N PHE A 77 14.22 -2.16 -1.38
CA PHE A 77 13.10 -1.83 -0.50
C PHE A 77 12.09 -0.89 -1.17
N ALA A 78 12.57 0.16 -1.88
CA ALA A 78 11.69 1.07 -2.59
C ALA A 78 10.97 0.42 -3.79
N SER A 79 11.61 -0.49 -4.48
CA SER A 79 10.98 -1.29 -5.54
C SER A 79 9.88 -2.16 -4.95
N TRP A 80 10.15 -2.84 -3.84
CA TRP A 80 9.17 -3.66 -3.14
C TRP A 80 8.00 -2.84 -2.59
N THR A 81 8.22 -1.64 -2.05
CA THR A 81 7.14 -0.75 -1.60
C THR A 81 6.42 -0.02 -2.75
N GLY A 82 6.88 -0.18 -3.99
CA GLY A 82 6.33 0.51 -5.16
C GLY A 82 6.56 2.02 -5.15
N THR A 83 7.61 2.50 -4.46
CA THR A 83 8.00 3.91 -4.41
C THR A 83 9.21 4.25 -5.28
N ALA A 84 9.86 3.24 -5.86
CA ALA A 84 10.93 3.44 -6.83
C ALA A 84 10.37 4.18 -8.07
N PRO A 85 11.08 5.20 -8.57
CA PRO A 85 10.71 5.81 -9.83
C PRO A 85 10.95 4.82 -10.97
N LEU A 86 9.97 4.64 -11.85
CA LEU A 86 10.14 3.94 -13.12
C LEU A 86 10.45 4.98 -14.17
N ASP A 87 11.56 4.83 -14.86
CA ASP A 87 11.91 5.68 -15.97
C ASP A 87 10.90 5.46 -17.12
N ALA A 88 10.41 6.55 -17.65
CA ALA A 88 9.48 6.59 -18.77
C ALA A 88 9.87 7.75 -19.69
N SER A 89 11.16 8.04 -19.71
CA SER A 89 11.73 9.10 -20.52
C SER A 89 11.69 8.72 -21.99
N SER A 90 11.33 9.68 -22.83
CA SER A 90 11.44 9.59 -24.29
C SER A 90 12.10 10.86 -24.81
N GLY A 91 13.26 10.73 -25.46
CA GLY A 91 14.05 11.86 -25.93
C GLY A 91 14.52 12.78 -24.80
N GLU A 92 14.36 14.06 -24.93
CA GLU A 92 14.80 15.07 -23.94
C GLU A 92 13.93 15.17 -22.68
N GLN A 93 12.79 14.51 -22.63
CA GLN A 93 11.85 14.60 -21.49
C GLN A 93 12.10 13.50 -20.47
N ASN A 94 12.71 13.85 -19.33
CA ASN A 94 12.82 12.99 -18.15
C ASN A 94 11.47 12.86 -17.42
N ARG A 95 10.73 11.80 -17.68
CA ARG A 95 9.49 11.48 -16.99
C ARG A 95 9.60 10.17 -16.23
N HIS A 96 9.01 10.12 -15.04
CA HIS A 96 8.94 8.90 -14.24
C HIS A 96 7.49 8.47 -14.08
N ARG A 97 7.22 7.19 -14.33
CA ARG A 97 5.91 6.55 -14.09
C ARG A 97 5.79 6.03 -12.66
N LEU A 98 4.55 5.89 -12.23
CA LEU A 98 4.23 5.18 -11.00
C LEU A 98 4.45 3.68 -11.20
N SER A 99 5.21 3.04 -10.30
CA SER A 99 5.25 1.58 -10.22
C SER A 99 3.89 1.04 -9.79
N ARG A 100 3.34 0.11 -10.56
CA ARG A 100 2.15 -0.65 -10.20
C ARG A 100 2.49 -1.99 -9.56
N ALA A 101 3.75 -2.38 -9.59
CA ALA A 101 4.29 -3.55 -8.92
C ALA A 101 4.61 -3.25 -7.44
N GLY A 102 4.87 -4.29 -6.67
CA GLY A 102 5.25 -4.20 -5.27
C GLY A 102 4.08 -4.29 -4.29
N ASN A 103 4.40 -4.19 -3.01
CA ASN A 103 3.42 -4.29 -1.92
C ASN A 103 2.51 -3.04 -1.87
N ARG A 104 1.27 -3.21 -2.36
CA ARG A 104 0.29 -2.12 -2.43
C ARG A 104 -0.13 -1.62 -1.04
N ARG A 105 -0.15 -2.48 -0.03
CA ARG A 105 -0.47 -2.12 1.35
C ARG A 105 0.60 -1.20 1.93
N MET A 106 1.87 -1.55 1.76
CA MET A 106 2.99 -0.69 2.15
C MET A 106 2.98 0.64 1.39
N ASN A 107 2.72 0.61 0.08
CA ASN A 107 2.59 1.83 -0.71
C ASN A 107 1.48 2.76 -0.17
N HIS A 108 0.37 2.18 0.30
CA HIS A 108 -0.72 2.92 0.93
C HIS A 108 -0.31 3.50 2.29
N MET A 109 0.38 2.75 3.13
CA MET A 109 0.89 3.26 4.42
C MET A 109 1.85 4.45 4.23
N ILE A 110 2.77 4.34 3.27
CA ILE A 110 3.67 5.43 2.89
C ILE A 110 2.88 6.64 2.35
N HIS A 111 1.80 6.41 1.63
CA HIS A 111 0.93 7.49 1.15
C HIS A 111 0.22 8.21 2.29
N ILE A 112 -0.32 7.49 3.28
CA ILE A 112 -0.92 8.08 4.48
C ILE A 112 0.11 8.93 5.22
N ALA A 113 1.32 8.42 5.44
CA ALA A 113 2.40 9.17 6.06
C ALA A 113 2.75 10.45 5.28
N ALA A 114 2.82 10.36 3.94
CA ALA A 114 3.10 11.52 3.09
C ALA A 114 2.01 12.59 3.17
N VAL A 115 0.74 12.18 3.14
CA VAL A 115 -0.41 13.11 3.27
C VAL A 115 -0.40 13.78 4.65
N SER A 116 -0.09 13.03 5.70
CA SER A 116 0.05 13.58 7.06
C SER A 116 1.16 14.62 7.14
N GLN A 117 2.33 14.35 6.55
CA GLN A 117 3.44 15.30 6.50
C GLN A 117 3.09 16.57 5.71
N ILE A 118 2.34 16.45 4.60
CA ILE A 118 1.94 17.63 3.80
C ILE A 118 0.96 18.51 4.56
N ARG A 119 0.09 17.93 5.39
CA ARG A 119 -0.91 18.66 6.18
C ARG A 119 -0.30 19.41 7.37
N LEU A 120 0.72 18.84 7.98
CA LEU A 120 1.40 19.42 9.14
C LEU A 120 2.59 20.28 8.70
N ASP A 121 3.08 21.13 9.59
CA ASP A 121 4.31 21.89 9.33
C ASP A 121 5.53 21.01 9.66
N THR A 122 6.07 20.39 8.61
CA THR A 122 7.15 19.41 8.70
C THR A 122 8.15 19.59 7.59
N ASP A 123 9.34 19.02 7.75
CA ASP A 123 10.35 18.94 6.69
C ASP A 123 9.82 18.27 5.40
N GLY A 124 8.88 17.33 5.56
CA GLY A 124 8.22 16.68 4.44
C GLY A 124 7.37 17.65 3.63
N ARG A 125 6.63 18.56 4.31
CA ARG A 125 5.86 19.64 3.65
C ARG A 125 6.80 20.64 2.95
N ALA A 126 7.89 21.04 3.61
CA ALA A 126 8.89 21.93 3.01
C ALA A 126 9.51 21.30 1.76
N TYR A 127 9.87 20.00 1.85
CA TYR A 127 10.37 19.25 0.71
C TYR A 127 9.36 19.15 -0.44
N TYR A 128 8.11 18.85 -0.13
CA TYR A 128 7.04 18.76 -1.12
C TYR A 128 6.85 20.08 -1.87
N ARG A 129 6.76 21.21 -1.13
CA ARG A 129 6.63 22.56 -1.71
C ARG A 129 7.83 22.94 -2.58
N ARG A 130 9.05 22.62 -2.14
CA ARG A 130 10.28 22.86 -2.93
C ARG A 130 10.24 22.09 -4.26
N LYS A 131 9.73 20.84 -4.27
CA LYS A 131 9.58 20.07 -5.51
C LYS A 131 8.54 20.67 -6.46
N GLN A 132 7.48 21.25 -5.92
CA GLN A 132 6.49 21.97 -6.74
C GLN A 132 7.08 23.27 -7.31
N ALA A 133 7.81 24.04 -6.50
CA ALA A 133 8.52 25.23 -6.96
C ALA A 133 9.55 24.93 -8.05
N ALA A 134 10.14 23.72 -8.04
CA ALA A 134 11.00 23.21 -9.10
C ALA A 134 10.25 22.68 -10.33
N GLY A 135 8.98 23.04 -10.52
CA GLY A 135 8.18 22.73 -11.72
C GLY A 135 7.51 21.34 -11.70
N LYS A 136 7.59 20.57 -10.61
CA LYS A 136 6.90 19.27 -10.53
C LYS A 136 5.42 19.44 -10.23
N THR A 137 4.59 18.62 -10.87
CA THR A 137 3.17 18.54 -10.56
C THR A 137 2.94 18.06 -9.12
N LYS A 138 1.74 18.30 -8.57
CA LYS A 138 1.35 17.84 -7.22
C LYS A 138 1.59 16.33 -7.03
N LEU A 139 1.25 15.53 -8.03
CA LEU A 139 1.42 14.07 -7.97
C LEU A 139 2.88 13.64 -8.07
N GLU A 140 3.69 14.32 -8.86
CA GLU A 140 5.14 14.04 -8.95
C GLU A 140 5.86 14.43 -7.66
N ALA A 141 5.57 15.60 -7.11
CA ALA A 141 6.10 16.03 -5.81
C ALA A 141 5.72 15.04 -4.68
N LEU A 142 4.47 14.54 -4.70
CA LEU A 142 4.02 13.52 -3.76
C LEU A 142 4.79 12.20 -3.94
N ARG A 143 5.05 11.76 -5.18
CA ARG A 143 5.88 10.57 -5.43
C ARG A 143 7.31 10.73 -4.91
N CYS A 144 7.90 11.90 -5.11
CA CYS A 144 9.23 12.22 -4.55
C CYS A 144 9.22 12.14 -3.01
N LEU A 145 8.18 12.68 -2.35
CA LEU A 145 8.04 12.61 -0.89
C LEU A 145 7.86 11.17 -0.42
N LYS A 146 7.02 10.37 -1.09
CA LYS A 146 6.84 8.94 -0.78
C LYS A 146 8.16 8.17 -0.85
N ARG A 147 8.98 8.43 -1.87
CA ARG A 147 10.32 7.83 -1.95
C ARG A 147 11.19 8.20 -0.76
N ARG A 148 11.21 9.49 -0.37
CA ARG A 148 11.97 9.95 0.80
C ARG A 148 11.50 9.29 2.10
N ILE A 149 10.19 9.11 2.27
CA ILE A 149 9.62 8.40 3.42
C ILE A 149 10.02 6.92 3.40
N SER A 150 9.97 6.26 2.24
CA SER A 150 10.45 4.89 2.08
C SER A 150 11.91 4.73 2.52
N ASP A 151 12.78 5.66 2.11
CA ASP A 151 14.19 5.67 2.51
C ASP A 151 14.38 5.92 4.01
N ALA A 152 13.51 6.73 4.64
CA ALA A 152 13.52 6.96 6.07
C ALA A 152 13.08 5.72 6.86
N LEU A 153 12.00 5.05 6.40
CA LEU A 153 11.54 3.80 6.99
C LEU A 153 12.62 2.71 6.93
N TYR A 154 13.27 2.55 5.77
CA TYR A 154 14.35 1.58 5.60
C TYR A 154 15.49 1.81 6.59
N ARG A 155 15.97 3.06 6.69
CA ARG A 155 17.04 3.40 7.63
C ARG A 155 16.67 3.18 9.09
N GLN A 156 15.42 3.52 9.47
CA GLN A 156 14.95 3.30 10.82
C GLN A 156 14.83 1.82 11.15
N LEU A 157 14.34 1.00 10.22
CA LEU A 157 14.25 -0.44 10.39
C LEU A 157 15.63 -1.11 10.55
N LEU A 158 16.64 -0.64 9.80
CA LEU A 158 18.02 -1.10 9.98
C LEU A 158 18.55 -0.73 11.37
N ALA A 159 18.37 0.51 11.80
CA ALA A 159 18.80 0.95 13.12
C ALA A 159 18.09 0.18 14.25
N ASP A 160 16.79 -0.09 14.09
CA ASP A 160 16.03 -0.90 15.06
C ASP A 160 16.56 -2.34 15.11
N ALA A 161 16.93 -2.94 13.97
CA ALA A 161 17.50 -4.27 13.90
C ALA A 161 18.91 -4.35 14.52
N GLU A 162 19.78 -3.38 14.23
CA GLU A 162 21.11 -3.25 14.83
C GLU A 162 21.02 -3.11 16.35
N GLN A 163 20.09 -2.28 16.84
CA GLN A 163 19.87 -2.11 18.27
C GLN A 163 19.38 -3.40 18.95
N ALA A 164 18.48 -4.13 18.29
CA ALA A 164 18.00 -5.41 18.82
C ALA A 164 19.14 -6.44 18.91
N GLN A 165 20.04 -6.49 17.93
CA GLN A 165 21.21 -7.37 17.95
C GLN A 165 22.18 -7.02 19.08
N LEU A 166 22.44 -5.72 19.31
CA LEU A 166 23.30 -5.25 20.40
C LEU A 166 22.72 -5.61 21.78
N LEU A 167 21.41 -5.49 21.94
CA LEU A 167 20.76 -5.86 23.20
C LEU A 167 20.85 -7.37 23.44
N CYS A 168 20.63 -8.20 22.44
CA CYS A 168 20.79 -9.65 22.54
C CYS A 168 22.26 -10.06 22.86
N ALA A 169 23.23 -9.32 22.34
CA ALA A 169 24.65 -9.58 22.61
C ALA A 169 25.10 -9.11 24.01
N ALA A 170 24.39 -8.14 24.60
CA ALA A 170 24.69 -7.58 25.92
C ALA A 170 24.03 -8.36 27.08
N GLU A 171 23.04 -9.23 26.80
CA GLU A 171 22.47 -10.12 27.79
C GLU A 171 23.55 -11.13 28.18
N PRO A 172 23.94 -11.24 29.49
CA PRO A 172 24.87 -12.27 29.92
C PRO A 172 24.24 -13.62 29.58
N VAL A 173 24.95 -14.42 28.79
CA VAL A 173 24.57 -15.81 28.54
C VAL A 173 24.64 -16.53 29.89
N ASP A 174 23.49 -16.69 30.54
CA ASP A 174 23.35 -17.58 31.64
C ASP A 174 23.58 -19.00 31.07
N THR A 175 24.83 -19.49 31.22
CA THR A 175 25.25 -20.82 30.81
C THR A 175 24.66 -21.87 31.73
N GLY A 176 23.36 -21.81 32.00
CA GLY A 176 22.59 -22.93 32.48
C GLY A 176 22.49 -23.96 31.37
N PRO A 177 22.65 -25.27 31.66
CA PRO A 177 22.55 -26.31 30.65
C PRO A 177 21.13 -26.37 30.10
N GLY A 178 20.91 -25.69 28.95
CA GLY A 178 19.62 -25.67 28.27
C GLY A 178 19.18 -24.33 27.62
N GLY A 179 19.93 -23.24 27.82
CA GLY A 179 19.58 -21.95 27.23
C GLY A 179 20.01 -21.81 25.77
N HIS A 180 19.23 -22.28 24.83
CA HIS A 180 19.38 -21.95 23.42
C HIS A 180 18.75 -20.56 23.15
N CYS A 181 19.57 -19.52 23.08
CA CYS A 181 19.26 -18.30 22.40
C CYS A 181 19.47 -18.53 20.88
N GLY A 182 18.75 -19.47 20.34
CA GLY A 182 18.70 -19.78 18.92
C GLY A 182 17.26 -19.68 18.49
N ALA A 183 16.93 -18.66 17.73
CA ALA A 183 15.76 -18.71 16.86
C ALA A 183 16.04 -19.77 15.77
N SER A 184 16.15 -21.01 16.17
CA SER A 184 15.92 -22.14 15.29
C SER A 184 14.44 -22.11 15.01
N GLN A 185 14.07 -21.56 13.86
CA GLN A 185 12.83 -21.93 13.23
C GLN A 185 12.93 -23.43 12.94
N GLU A 186 12.63 -24.25 13.93
CA GLU A 186 12.12 -25.57 13.61
C GLU A 186 10.76 -25.33 12.95
N SER A 187 10.82 -25.30 11.63
CA SER A 187 9.70 -25.59 10.78
C SER A 187 9.14 -26.93 11.25
N SER A 188 8.11 -26.87 12.10
CA SER A 188 7.21 -28.00 12.26
C SER A 188 6.56 -28.18 10.90
N ALA A 189 7.18 -29.00 10.07
CA ALA A 189 6.55 -29.59 8.92
C ALA A 189 5.40 -30.43 9.45
N VAL A 190 4.25 -29.82 9.67
CA VAL A 190 2.98 -30.51 9.65
C VAL A 190 2.89 -31.01 8.21
N ASP A 191 2.93 -32.32 8.02
CA ASP A 191 2.61 -33.01 6.77
C ASP A 191 1.19 -32.61 6.35
N LEU A 192 1.09 -31.49 5.68
CA LEU A 192 -0.09 -31.14 4.89
C LEU A 192 0.06 -31.90 3.57
N PRO A 193 -0.98 -32.64 3.14
CA PRO A 193 -0.96 -33.29 1.83
C PRO A 193 -0.66 -32.21 0.77
N PRO A 194 0.08 -32.57 -0.29
CA PRO A 194 0.48 -31.61 -1.30
C PRO A 194 -0.74 -30.88 -1.83
N HIS A 195 -0.80 -29.58 -1.57
CA HIS A 195 -1.77 -28.69 -2.18
C HIS A 195 -1.43 -28.69 -3.69
N ILE A 196 -2.27 -29.32 -4.48
CA ILE A 196 -2.17 -29.27 -5.93
C ILE A 196 -2.50 -27.83 -6.31
N ASP A 197 -1.45 -27.04 -6.54
CA ASP A 197 -1.57 -25.70 -7.10
C ASP A 197 -2.18 -25.84 -8.50
N THR A 198 -3.42 -25.39 -8.62
CA THR A 198 -4.12 -25.29 -9.91
C THR A 198 -3.48 -24.25 -10.85
N SER A 199 -2.36 -23.66 -10.44
CA SER A 199 -1.59 -22.70 -11.24
C SER A 199 -0.77 -23.33 -12.37
N ASP A 200 -0.55 -24.64 -12.34
CA ASP A 200 0.21 -25.38 -13.38
C ASP A 200 -0.66 -25.98 -14.47
N GLN A 201 -1.94 -25.65 -14.52
CA GLN A 201 -2.72 -25.99 -15.71
C GLN A 201 -2.28 -25.12 -16.87
N PRO A 202 -1.83 -25.72 -18.00
CA PRO A 202 -1.52 -24.94 -19.18
C PRO A 202 -2.76 -24.16 -19.61
N LEU A 203 -2.59 -22.85 -19.80
CA LEU A 203 -3.63 -21.96 -20.32
C LEU A 203 -4.23 -22.60 -21.57
N PRO A 204 -5.57 -22.66 -21.70
CA PRO A 204 -6.20 -23.12 -22.92
C PRO A 204 -5.68 -22.27 -24.07
N GLY A 205 -5.18 -22.94 -25.11
CA GLY A 205 -4.68 -22.31 -26.34
C GLY A 205 -5.74 -21.37 -26.93
N PRO A 206 -5.32 -20.36 -27.72
CA PRO A 206 -6.25 -19.43 -28.34
C PRO A 206 -7.29 -20.20 -29.15
N ALA A 207 -8.57 -19.95 -28.86
CA ALA A 207 -9.68 -20.54 -29.58
C ALA A 207 -9.51 -20.25 -31.06
N THR A 208 -9.37 -21.31 -31.85
CA THR A 208 -9.37 -21.25 -33.32
C THR A 208 -10.71 -20.68 -33.75
N GLN A 209 -10.74 -19.43 -34.16
CA GLN A 209 -11.92 -18.81 -34.73
C GLN A 209 -12.21 -19.50 -36.04
N THR A 210 -13.23 -20.34 -36.05
CA THR A 210 -13.82 -20.91 -37.27
C THR A 210 -14.40 -19.73 -38.04
N LEU A 211 -13.76 -19.41 -39.15
CA LEU A 211 -14.24 -18.42 -40.12
C LEU A 211 -15.62 -18.84 -40.62
N GLN A 212 -16.66 -18.15 -40.21
CA GLN A 212 -17.97 -18.22 -40.83
C GLN A 212 -17.89 -17.62 -42.25
N PRO A 213 -18.45 -18.28 -43.29
CA PRO A 213 -18.45 -17.72 -44.63
C PRO A 213 -19.33 -16.44 -44.69
N ALA A 214 -18.78 -15.41 -45.32
CA ALA A 214 -19.40 -14.12 -45.50
C ALA A 214 -20.74 -14.23 -46.24
N ARG A 215 -21.80 -13.60 -45.67
CA ARG A 215 -23.07 -13.40 -46.36
C ARG A 215 -22.87 -12.40 -47.53
N PRO A 216 -23.41 -12.66 -48.73
CA PRO A 216 -23.34 -11.70 -49.81
C PRO A 216 -24.31 -10.53 -49.56
N THR A 217 -23.76 -9.33 -49.44
CA THR A 217 -24.53 -8.08 -49.41
C THR A 217 -24.82 -7.66 -50.85
N GLY A 218 -25.99 -8.01 -51.35
CA GLY A 218 -26.53 -7.41 -52.55
C GLY A 218 -26.99 -5.96 -52.24
N LYS A 219 -26.30 -5.01 -52.80
CA LYS A 219 -26.81 -3.64 -52.95
C LYS A 219 -26.99 -3.34 -54.45
N THR A 220 -28.22 -3.43 -54.88
CA THR A 220 -28.68 -2.90 -56.15
C THR A 220 -28.83 -1.37 -56.00
N SER A 221 -27.96 -0.66 -56.66
CA SER A 221 -28.07 0.80 -56.80
C SER A 221 -28.90 1.10 -58.04
N GLN A 222 -30.07 1.69 -57.87
CA GLN A 222 -30.84 2.32 -58.95
C GLN A 222 -30.27 3.70 -59.28
N PRO A 223 -30.15 4.11 -60.54
CA PRO A 223 -29.72 5.44 -60.92
C PRO A 223 -30.88 6.44 -60.81
N ARG A 224 -30.64 7.57 -60.20
CA ARG A 224 -31.53 8.74 -60.18
C ARG A 224 -31.40 9.53 -61.46
N THR A 225 -32.49 9.69 -62.15
CA THR A 225 -32.68 10.65 -63.29
C THR A 225 -32.74 12.09 -62.76
N PRO A 226 -32.17 13.09 -63.48
CA PRO A 226 -32.30 14.50 -63.15
C PRO A 226 -33.62 15.06 -63.63
N GLN A 227 -34.35 15.75 -62.76
CA GLN A 227 -35.47 16.59 -63.14
C GLN A 227 -34.94 17.98 -63.43
N THR A 228 -35.28 18.45 -64.64
CA THR A 228 -35.13 19.83 -65.15
C THR A 228 -36.23 20.70 -64.58
N THR A 229 -35.87 21.83 -64.13
CA THR A 229 -36.74 22.95 -63.70
C THR A 229 -37.26 23.75 -64.84
N GLY A 230 -38.51 24.10 -64.74
CA GLY A 230 -39.09 25.28 -65.33
C GLY A 230 -39.13 26.43 -64.31
#